data_b1867b473fb5fed16feed66fe2936735
#
_entry.id   b1867b473fb5fed16feed66fe2936735
#
_cell.length_a   1.000
_cell.length_b   1.000
_cell.length_c   1.000
_cell.angle_alpha   90.00
_cell.angle_beta   90.00
_cell.angle_gamma   90.00
#
_symmetry.space_group_name_H-M   'P 1'
#
loop_
_entity.id
_entity.type
_entity.pdbx_description
1 polymer ?
#
loop_
_entity_poly.entity_id
_entity_poly.type
_entity_poly.pdbx_seq_one_letter_code
_entity_poly.pdbx_strand_id
1 'polypeptide(L)'
;MEVKVVIGSNYGDEGKGLTSANLARKAANKGHKILTVFYNGTMQRCHSIGNAVYHSEAAGTSWGSDTYYHSMFVVDPITLWLEQARVYIDPNCRLILPCDVLSNRTVEKARGDKRHGSCGFGLFAAVQRSLYPEYNLLAHELLDPYSLYLKLKKIQEHYPMDWDEVYNTDNFMKAAAYISNNCRIIPFFDLLSKKDYEIIIYEGGQGLLLDQSNLDNFPHLTPSSVGLFNIKEDIEKLTSFPELYYVSRTYITRHGAGPMEAECKKEDINPLIIDEVNQPNEWQGNLRFGRIDLDSLYKRIQTDAKQFIGKPSINLVFTQLNYTKGKLITTNGQQEIIKPDFCNRVFISSNKTEVFNI
;
A
#
# COMPACT_ATOMS: atom_id res chain seq x y z
N MET A 1 7.57 16.93 -15.95
CA MET A 1 7.56 15.89 -14.89
C MET A 1 6.65 14.76 -15.36
N GLU A 2 7.12 13.50 -15.31
CA GLU A 2 6.28 12.34 -15.61
C GLU A 2 5.67 11.81 -14.31
N VAL A 3 4.38 11.46 -14.34
CA VAL A 3 3.67 10.89 -13.20
C VAL A 3 3.19 9.49 -13.55
N LYS A 4 3.50 8.53 -12.70
CA LYS A 4 3.11 7.13 -12.82
C LYS A 4 2.39 6.70 -11.55
N VAL A 5 1.28 5.99 -11.68
CA VAL A 5 0.48 5.53 -10.55
C VAL A 5 0.33 4.02 -10.61
N VAL A 6 0.73 3.33 -9.55
CA VAL A 6 0.68 1.87 -9.46
C VAL A 6 -0.39 1.46 -8.46
N ILE A 7 -1.45 0.82 -8.95
CA ILE A 7 -2.68 0.49 -8.21
C ILE A 7 -2.91 -1.01 -8.25
N GLY A 8 -3.20 -1.63 -7.11
CA GLY A 8 -3.67 -3.01 -7.06
C GLY A 8 -5.12 -3.13 -7.52
N SER A 9 -5.39 -4.06 -8.43
CA SER A 9 -6.71 -4.17 -9.05
C SER A 9 -7.71 -4.99 -8.25
N ASN A 10 -7.26 -5.85 -7.32
CA ASN A 10 -8.11 -6.78 -6.55
C ASN A 10 -7.98 -6.54 -5.03
N TYR A 11 -7.44 -7.50 -4.27
CA TYR A 11 -7.33 -7.41 -2.79
C TYR A 11 -5.93 -7.06 -2.28
N GLY A 12 -4.97 -6.73 -3.14
CA GLY A 12 -3.57 -6.51 -2.80
C GLY A 12 -2.68 -7.72 -3.12
N ASP A 13 -1.39 -7.64 -2.75
CA ASP A 13 -0.37 -8.68 -2.99
C ASP A 13 -0.20 -9.08 -4.47
N GLU A 14 -0.33 -8.10 -5.35
CA GLU A 14 -0.43 -8.30 -6.79
C GLU A 14 0.88 -8.00 -7.54
N GLY A 15 1.92 -7.50 -6.84
CA GLY A 15 3.20 -7.13 -7.44
C GLY A 15 3.34 -5.63 -7.72
N LYS A 16 2.67 -4.77 -6.92
CA LYS A 16 2.82 -3.31 -7.03
C LYS A 16 4.28 -2.86 -6.84
N GLY A 17 4.94 -3.34 -5.78
CA GLY A 17 6.34 -3.02 -5.53
C GLY A 17 7.27 -3.46 -6.68
N LEU A 18 7.05 -4.66 -7.25
CA LEU A 18 7.78 -5.11 -8.44
C LEU A 18 7.58 -4.15 -9.62
N THR A 19 6.35 -3.71 -9.85
CA THR A 19 6.03 -2.77 -10.93
C THR A 19 6.69 -1.42 -10.69
N SER A 20 6.57 -0.85 -9.48
CA SER A 20 7.19 0.43 -9.10
C SER A 20 8.70 0.41 -9.23
N ALA A 21 9.34 -0.66 -8.76
CA ALA A 21 10.79 -0.82 -8.89
C ALA A 21 11.26 -0.94 -10.35
N ASN A 22 10.50 -1.64 -11.20
CA ASN A 22 10.82 -1.69 -12.62
C ASN A 22 10.66 -0.34 -13.31
N LEU A 23 9.67 0.45 -12.91
CA LEU A 23 9.51 1.83 -13.38
C LEU A 23 10.67 2.71 -12.91
N ALA A 24 11.06 2.60 -11.63
CA ALA A 24 12.21 3.31 -11.07
C ALA A 24 13.52 2.90 -11.76
N ARG A 25 13.75 1.60 -11.96
CA ARG A 25 14.94 1.10 -12.70
C ARG A 25 15.04 1.71 -14.11
N LYS A 26 13.92 1.71 -14.86
CA LYS A 26 13.89 2.27 -16.21
C LYS A 26 14.16 3.78 -16.22
N ALA A 27 13.71 4.50 -15.22
CA ALA A 27 13.95 5.94 -15.05
C ALA A 27 15.42 6.20 -14.66
N ALA A 28 15.95 5.45 -13.67
CA ALA A 28 17.34 5.56 -13.23
C ALA A 28 18.35 5.28 -14.35
N ASN A 29 18.08 4.30 -15.23
CA ASN A 29 18.91 3.99 -16.39
C ASN A 29 18.96 5.13 -17.42
N LYS A 30 18.03 6.08 -17.36
CA LYS A 30 18.03 7.32 -18.16
C LYS A 30 18.63 8.51 -17.41
N GLY A 31 19.07 8.31 -16.17
CA GLY A 31 19.63 9.36 -15.33
C GLY A 31 18.60 10.26 -14.63
N HIS A 32 17.31 9.87 -14.64
CA HIS A 32 16.24 10.68 -14.02
C HIS A 32 16.28 10.58 -12.50
N LYS A 33 15.96 11.69 -11.84
CA LYS A 33 15.67 11.75 -10.39
C LYS A 33 14.26 11.31 -10.12
N ILE A 34 14.08 10.39 -9.17
CA ILE A 34 12.84 9.67 -8.93
C ILE A 34 12.36 9.89 -7.50
N LEU A 35 11.06 10.13 -7.35
CA LEU A 35 10.36 10.12 -6.07
C LEU A 35 9.27 9.06 -6.11
N THR A 36 9.28 8.12 -5.15
CA THR A 36 8.16 7.20 -4.94
C THR A 36 7.31 7.68 -3.77
N VAL A 37 6.01 7.81 -3.99
CA VAL A 37 5.03 8.35 -3.04
C VAL A 37 4.12 7.23 -2.55
N PHE A 38 4.13 6.97 -1.25
CA PHE A 38 3.15 6.09 -0.58
C PHE A 38 1.94 6.93 -0.17
N TYR A 39 0.76 6.60 -0.69
CA TYR A 39 -0.42 7.45 -0.53
C TYR A 39 -1.62 6.80 0.17
N ASN A 40 -1.50 5.54 0.61
CA ASN A 40 -2.53 4.87 1.41
C ASN A 40 -1.94 3.67 2.18
N GLY A 41 -2.68 3.19 3.17
CA GLY A 41 -2.23 2.08 4.01
C GLY A 41 -1.23 2.52 5.08
N THR A 42 -0.43 1.59 5.53
CA THR A 42 0.63 1.78 6.53
C THR A 42 1.80 0.82 6.27
N MET A 43 2.75 0.71 7.19
CA MET A 43 3.99 -0.08 7.10
C MET A 43 3.80 -1.60 7.03
N GLN A 44 2.58 -2.14 7.16
CA GLN A 44 2.35 -3.60 6.99
C GLN A 44 2.63 -4.08 5.56
N ARG A 45 2.80 -3.16 4.62
CA ARG A 45 3.16 -3.50 3.25
C ARG A 45 4.53 -4.16 3.23
N CYS A 46 4.65 -5.20 2.43
CA CYS A 46 5.90 -5.92 2.19
C CYS A 46 6.10 -6.01 0.67
N HIS A 47 7.11 -5.33 0.17
CA HIS A 47 7.46 -5.35 -1.25
C HIS A 47 8.76 -6.11 -1.43
N SER A 48 8.73 -7.20 -2.18
CA SER A 48 9.92 -7.98 -2.48
C SER A 48 10.33 -7.84 -3.95
N ILE A 49 11.64 -7.71 -4.18
CA ILE A 49 12.25 -7.72 -5.50
C ILE A 49 13.47 -8.61 -5.42
N GLY A 50 13.45 -9.72 -6.15
CA GLY A 50 14.44 -10.75 -5.94
C GLY A 50 14.42 -11.22 -4.49
N ASN A 51 15.53 -11.06 -3.77
CA ASN A 51 15.68 -11.41 -2.35
C ASN A 51 15.57 -10.19 -1.41
N ALA A 52 15.42 -8.97 -1.93
CA ALA A 52 15.28 -7.78 -1.11
C ALA A 52 13.82 -7.58 -0.69
N VAL A 53 13.62 -7.17 0.55
CA VAL A 53 12.31 -6.89 1.14
C VAL A 53 12.29 -5.44 1.61
N TYR A 54 11.24 -4.71 1.29
CA TYR A 54 11.05 -3.30 1.61
C TYR A 54 9.72 -3.13 2.33
N HIS A 55 9.73 -2.47 3.49
CA HIS A 55 8.52 -2.10 4.22
C HIS A 55 8.38 -0.56 4.30
N SER A 56 9.36 0.09 4.91
CA SER A 56 9.34 1.55 5.10
C SER A 56 9.81 2.32 3.88
N GLU A 57 10.82 1.84 3.17
CA GLU A 57 11.28 2.47 1.93
C GLU A 57 10.61 1.86 0.71
N ALA A 58 10.51 2.64 -0.36
CA ALA A 58 9.96 2.17 -1.62
C ALA A 58 10.86 1.12 -2.28
N ALA A 59 10.23 0.19 -3.00
CA ALA A 59 10.95 -0.82 -3.75
C ALA A 59 11.90 -0.25 -4.81
N GLY A 60 11.70 1.01 -5.22
CA GLY A 60 12.58 1.76 -6.12
C GLY A 60 13.85 2.31 -5.48
N THR A 61 14.00 2.24 -4.15
CA THR A 61 15.16 2.81 -3.42
C THR A 61 16.48 2.19 -3.88
N SER A 62 16.51 0.90 -4.22
CA SER A 62 17.70 0.25 -4.85
C SER A 62 18.14 0.90 -6.16
N TRP A 63 17.29 1.71 -6.77
CA TRP A 63 17.54 2.43 -8.03
C TRP A 63 17.63 3.94 -7.81
N GLY A 64 17.87 4.37 -6.57
CA GLY A 64 18.05 5.77 -6.22
C GLY A 64 16.75 6.58 -6.12
N SER A 65 15.60 5.92 -6.00
CA SER A 65 14.34 6.63 -5.71
C SER A 65 14.30 7.10 -4.27
N ASP A 66 14.02 8.37 -4.03
CA ASP A 66 13.60 8.85 -2.73
C ASP A 66 12.20 8.32 -2.39
N THR A 67 11.87 8.17 -1.09
CA THR A 67 10.54 7.77 -0.62
C THR A 67 9.84 8.92 0.09
N TYR A 68 8.58 9.17 -0.23
CA TYR A 68 7.71 10.16 0.40
C TYR A 68 6.42 9.53 0.93
N TYR A 69 6.07 9.84 2.16
CA TYR A 69 4.77 9.48 2.74
C TYR A 69 3.80 10.63 2.59
N HIS A 70 2.78 10.44 1.74
CA HIS A 70 1.69 11.38 1.53
C HIS A 70 0.78 11.46 2.76
N SER A 71 0.10 12.57 2.99
CA SER A 71 -0.79 12.82 4.14
C SER A 71 -1.83 11.74 4.40
N MET A 72 -2.19 10.96 3.38
CA MET A 72 -3.14 9.83 3.49
C MET A 72 -2.47 8.50 3.91
N PHE A 73 -1.15 8.44 3.97
CA PHE A 73 -0.42 7.30 4.52
C PHE A 73 -0.36 7.40 6.05
N VAL A 74 -0.54 6.29 6.74
CA VAL A 74 -0.46 6.24 8.21
C VAL A 74 0.89 5.68 8.62
N VAL A 75 1.69 6.49 9.29
CA VAL A 75 3.08 6.16 9.65
C VAL A 75 3.13 5.39 10.97
N ASP A 76 3.88 4.30 10.98
CA ASP A 76 4.30 3.64 12.22
C ASP A 76 5.73 4.09 12.57
N PRO A 77 5.90 4.98 13.57
CA PRO A 77 7.19 5.50 13.95
C PRO A 77 8.15 4.42 14.44
N ILE A 78 7.63 3.40 15.11
CA ILE A 78 8.44 2.29 15.65
C ILE A 78 9.05 1.47 14.51
N THR A 79 8.24 1.06 13.53
CA THR A 79 8.74 0.30 12.38
C THR A 79 9.80 1.10 11.61
N LEU A 80 9.56 2.40 11.39
CA LEU A 80 10.50 3.27 10.69
C LEU A 80 11.83 3.39 11.43
N TRP A 81 11.80 3.51 12.75
CA TRP A 81 12.98 3.52 13.60
C TRP A 81 13.72 2.18 13.58
N LEU A 82 13.02 1.05 13.71
CA LEU A 82 13.64 -0.28 13.73
C LEU A 82 14.31 -0.62 12.40
N GLU A 83 13.72 -0.20 11.28
CA GLU A 83 14.30 -0.39 9.95
C GLU A 83 15.36 0.65 9.58
N GLN A 84 15.57 1.67 10.41
CA GLN A 84 16.52 2.76 10.17
C GLN A 84 16.30 3.46 8.80
N ALA A 85 15.05 3.49 8.34
CA ALA A 85 14.68 4.05 7.05
C ALA A 85 14.76 5.59 7.05
N ARG A 86 15.13 6.17 5.90
CA ARG A 86 15.26 7.61 5.72
C ARG A 86 14.33 8.07 4.62
N VAL A 87 13.25 8.74 5.02
CA VAL A 87 12.15 9.10 4.13
C VAL A 87 11.74 10.57 4.31
N TYR A 88 10.98 11.07 3.35
CA TYR A 88 10.24 12.32 3.47
C TYR A 88 8.83 12.02 3.97
N ILE A 89 8.29 12.85 4.85
CA ILE A 89 6.99 12.63 5.49
C ILE A 89 6.17 13.91 5.39
N ASP A 90 4.92 13.79 4.92
CA ASP A 90 3.99 14.91 4.98
C ASP A 90 3.71 15.27 6.44
N PRO A 91 3.71 16.58 6.80
CA PRO A 91 3.42 17.03 8.16
C PRO A 91 2.09 16.51 8.73
N ASN A 92 1.12 16.22 7.87
CA ASN A 92 -0.23 15.80 8.21
C ASN A 92 -0.41 14.26 8.22
N CYS A 93 0.65 13.49 8.02
CA CYS A 93 0.57 12.03 8.20
C CYS A 93 0.12 11.70 9.63
N ARG A 94 -0.90 10.84 9.73
CA ARG A 94 -1.32 10.26 11.01
C ARG A 94 -0.29 9.26 11.49
N LEU A 95 -0.17 9.11 12.81
CA LEU A 95 0.78 8.18 13.43
C LEU A 95 0.05 7.02 14.10
N ILE A 96 0.59 5.83 13.95
CA ILE A 96 0.20 4.65 14.75
C ILE A 96 0.87 4.75 16.12
N LEU A 97 0.10 4.47 17.16
CA LEU A 97 0.55 4.39 18.54
C LEU A 97 0.45 2.95 19.07
N PRO A 98 1.18 2.59 20.13
CA PRO A 98 1.05 1.29 20.76
C PRO A 98 -0.39 0.92 21.14
N CYS A 99 -1.18 1.87 21.65
CA CYS A 99 -2.61 1.64 21.95
C CYS A 99 -3.44 1.27 20.71
N ASP A 100 -3.10 1.77 19.52
CA ASP A 100 -3.80 1.42 18.28
C ASP A 100 -3.55 -0.04 17.91
N VAL A 101 -2.30 -0.51 18.05
CA VAL A 101 -1.91 -1.90 17.81
C VAL A 101 -2.61 -2.82 18.81
N LEU A 102 -2.57 -2.49 20.10
CA LEU A 102 -3.22 -3.25 21.17
C LEU A 102 -4.73 -3.31 20.98
N SER A 103 -5.39 -2.16 20.72
CA SER A 103 -6.82 -2.10 20.44
C SER A 103 -7.20 -2.99 19.26
N ASN A 104 -6.47 -2.93 18.16
CA ASN A 104 -6.71 -3.74 16.98
C ASN A 104 -6.61 -5.25 17.32
N ARG A 105 -5.53 -5.67 17.98
CA ARG A 105 -5.31 -7.07 18.37
C ARG A 105 -6.36 -7.57 19.36
N THR A 106 -6.70 -6.76 20.37
CA THR A 106 -7.74 -7.11 21.38
C THR A 106 -9.09 -7.30 20.72
N VAL A 107 -9.50 -6.40 19.84
CA VAL A 107 -10.78 -6.49 19.12
C VAL A 107 -10.81 -7.71 18.19
N GLU A 108 -9.73 -7.98 17.44
CA GLU A 108 -9.67 -9.16 16.57
C GLU A 108 -9.71 -10.47 17.40
N LYS A 109 -9.01 -10.55 18.54
CA LYS A 109 -9.08 -11.70 19.45
C LYS A 109 -10.49 -11.91 19.99
N ALA A 110 -11.17 -10.84 20.43
CA ALA A 110 -12.52 -10.90 20.97
C ALA A 110 -13.57 -11.38 19.93
N ARG A 111 -13.33 -11.12 18.64
CA ARG A 111 -14.20 -11.60 17.55
C ARG A 111 -14.10 -13.10 17.30
N GLY A 112 -13.04 -13.78 17.71
CA GLY A 112 -12.84 -15.21 17.48
C GLY A 112 -12.93 -15.56 15.99
N ASP A 113 -13.84 -16.48 15.64
CA ASP A 113 -14.04 -16.91 14.23
C ASP A 113 -14.69 -15.83 13.34
N LYS A 114 -15.21 -14.75 13.94
CA LYS A 114 -15.81 -13.60 13.23
C LYS A 114 -14.80 -12.47 13.01
N ARG A 115 -13.52 -12.77 12.98
CA ARG A 115 -12.45 -11.77 12.71
C ARG A 115 -12.68 -11.05 11.39
N HIS A 116 -12.37 -9.76 11.38
CA HIS A 116 -12.39 -8.99 10.14
C HIS A 116 -11.14 -9.24 9.27
N GLY A 117 -10.11 -9.88 9.83
CA GLY A 117 -8.89 -10.23 9.12
C GLY A 117 -7.94 -9.06 8.96
N SER A 118 -7.90 -8.16 9.94
CA SER A 118 -6.91 -7.09 9.97
C SER A 118 -5.51 -7.65 10.17
N CYS A 119 -4.49 -6.91 9.72
CA CYS A 119 -3.08 -7.32 9.82
C CYS A 119 -2.48 -7.20 11.24
N GLY A 120 -3.24 -6.68 12.22
CA GLY A 120 -2.74 -6.50 13.60
C GLY A 120 -1.78 -5.32 13.80
N PHE A 121 -1.63 -4.43 12.83
CA PHE A 121 -0.74 -3.25 12.87
C PHE A 121 -1.41 -1.96 13.35
N GLY A 122 -2.70 -1.98 13.71
CA GLY A 122 -3.37 -0.83 14.32
C GLY A 122 -3.89 0.23 13.34
N LEU A 123 -3.81 0.02 12.02
CA LEU A 123 -4.23 1.01 11.02
C LEU A 123 -5.65 1.54 11.26
N PHE A 124 -6.63 0.64 11.41
CA PHE A 124 -8.02 1.05 11.62
C PHE A 124 -8.19 1.81 12.92
N ALA A 125 -7.56 1.34 14.01
CA ALA A 125 -7.64 1.99 15.32
C ALA A 125 -7.01 3.40 15.30
N ALA A 126 -5.86 3.57 14.63
CA ALA A 126 -5.23 4.89 14.45
C ALA A 126 -6.13 5.86 13.69
N VAL A 127 -6.78 5.40 12.60
CA VAL A 127 -7.74 6.22 11.87
C VAL A 127 -8.94 6.59 12.73
N GLN A 128 -9.51 5.64 13.51
CA GLN A 128 -10.63 5.94 14.43
C GLN A 128 -10.23 6.91 15.53
N ARG A 129 -9.06 6.72 16.17
CA ARG A 129 -8.52 7.65 17.17
C ARG A 129 -8.34 9.05 16.60
N SER A 130 -7.90 9.16 15.35
CA SER A 130 -7.67 10.44 14.68
C SER A 130 -8.95 11.27 14.41
N LEU A 131 -10.13 10.68 14.55
CA LEU A 131 -11.41 11.41 14.46
C LEU A 131 -11.62 12.34 15.66
N TYR A 132 -10.89 12.13 16.74
CA TYR A 132 -10.93 12.98 17.93
C TYR A 132 -9.69 13.90 17.91
N PRO A 133 -9.85 15.22 17.66
CA PRO A 133 -8.72 16.15 17.49
C PRO A 133 -7.74 16.14 18.66
N GLU A 134 -8.21 15.97 19.89
CA GLU A 134 -7.40 15.93 21.10
C GLU A 134 -6.52 14.69 21.22
N TYR A 135 -6.84 13.61 20.49
CA TYR A 135 -6.08 12.35 20.47
C TYR A 135 -5.41 12.08 19.11
N ASN A 136 -5.75 12.87 18.08
CA ASN A 136 -5.09 12.76 16.77
C ASN A 136 -3.62 13.21 16.90
N LEU A 137 -2.69 12.35 16.51
CA LEU A 137 -1.26 12.67 16.48
C LEU A 137 -0.77 12.67 15.04
N LEU A 138 -0.14 13.78 14.64
CA LEU A 138 0.35 14.02 13.29
C LEU A 138 1.89 14.08 13.27
N ALA A 139 2.49 13.84 12.10
CA ALA A 139 3.93 13.75 11.95
C ALA A 139 4.67 15.02 12.37
N HIS A 140 4.14 16.22 12.12
CA HIS A 140 4.78 17.46 12.54
C HIS A 140 4.92 17.60 14.05
N GLU A 141 4.08 16.94 14.85
CA GLU A 141 4.12 16.97 16.31
C GLU A 141 5.33 16.20 16.87
N LEU A 142 5.98 15.34 16.06
CA LEU A 142 7.23 14.68 16.45
C LEU A 142 8.41 15.66 16.62
N LEU A 143 8.30 16.89 16.12
CA LEU A 143 9.36 17.89 16.16
C LEU A 143 9.44 18.63 17.50
N ASP A 144 8.42 18.53 18.36
CA ASP A 144 8.41 19.07 19.72
C ASP A 144 8.28 17.95 20.76
N PRO A 145 9.40 17.44 21.29
CA PRO A 145 9.41 16.31 22.22
C PRO A 145 8.62 16.55 23.51
N TYR A 146 8.55 17.81 23.99
CA TYR A 146 7.84 18.12 25.22
C TYR A 146 6.31 18.07 25.02
N SER A 147 5.81 18.76 24.02
CA SER A 147 4.38 18.73 23.67
C SER A 147 3.94 17.30 23.28
N LEU A 148 4.78 16.58 22.53
CA LEU A 148 4.57 15.18 22.21
C LEU A 148 4.37 14.32 23.46
N TYR A 149 5.27 14.41 24.43
CA TYR A 149 5.21 13.64 25.67
C TYR A 149 3.92 13.91 26.45
N LEU A 150 3.52 15.17 26.57
CA LEU A 150 2.27 15.56 27.25
C LEU A 150 1.04 14.99 26.53
N LYS A 151 1.05 15.04 25.20
CA LYS A 151 -0.05 14.49 24.40
C LYS A 151 -0.13 12.97 24.50
N LEU A 152 1.00 12.27 24.49
CA LEU A 152 1.05 10.83 24.69
C LEU A 152 0.48 10.43 26.05
N LYS A 153 0.81 11.16 27.13
CA LYS A 153 0.20 10.93 28.45
C LYS A 153 -1.32 11.07 28.43
N LYS A 154 -1.84 12.15 27.82
CA LYS A 154 -3.29 12.35 27.69
C LYS A 154 -3.94 11.22 26.91
N ILE A 155 -3.31 10.73 25.83
CA ILE A 155 -3.82 9.59 25.04
C ILE A 155 -3.79 8.32 25.89
N GLN A 156 -2.73 8.07 26.65
CA GLN A 156 -2.59 6.90 27.50
C GLN A 156 -3.62 6.87 28.64
N GLU A 157 -3.94 8.03 29.23
CA GLU A 157 -5.01 8.17 30.22
C GLU A 157 -6.39 7.84 29.63
N HIS A 158 -6.65 8.23 28.38
CA HIS A 158 -7.91 7.95 27.69
C HIS A 158 -8.02 6.50 27.20
N TYR A 159 -6.89 5.92 26.75
CA TYR A 159 -6.79 4.53 26.30
C TYR A 159 -5.89 3.75 27.29
N PRO A 160 -6.42 3.33 28.45
CA PRO A 160 -5.64 2.74 29.54
C PRO A 160 -5.24 1.29 29.23
N MET A 161 -4.39 1.12 28.22
CA MET A 161 -3.81 -0.15 27.81
C MET A 161 -2.36 -0.23 28.27
N ASP A 162 -1.88 -1.44 28.51
CA ASP A 162 -0.45 -1.66 28.83
C ASP A 162 0.37 -1.61 27.54
N TRP A 163 0.96 -0.45 27.27
CA TRP A 163 1.79 -0.26 26.07
C TRP A 163 3.03 -1.15 26.06
N ASP A 164 3.50 -1.61 27.22
CA ASP A 164 4.67 -2.51 27.33
C ASP A 164 4.42 -3.87 26.68
N GLU A 165 3.16 -4.27 26.45
CA GLU A 165 2.83 -5.47 25.68
C GLU A 165 3.27 -5.39 24.20
N VAL A 166 3.54 -4.19 23.68
CA VAL A 166 3.98 -3.97 22.30
C VAL A 166 5.27 -3.14 22.30
N TYR A 167 5.16 -1.85 22.61
CA TYR A 167 6.27 -0.89 22.74
C TYR A 167 5.86 0.20 23.71
N ASN A 168 6.68 0.48 24.70
CA ASN A 168 6.39 1.51 25.71
C ASN A 168 6.58 2.94 25.18
N THR A 169 6.21 3.91 26.02
CA THR A 169 6.34 5.33 25.71
C THR A 169 7.78 5.72 25.38
N ASP A 170 8.78 5.15 26.07
CA ASP A 170 10.19 5.44 25.82
C ASP A 170 10.64 4.97 24.44
N ASN A 171 10.19 3.80 23.99
CA ASN A 171 10.45 3.32 22.63
C ASN A 171 9.82 4.26 21.59
N PHE A 172 8.59 4.71 21.83
CA PHE A 172 7.94 5.67 20.93
C PHE A 172 8.68 7.00 20.89
N MET A 173 9.15 7.53 22.04
CA MET A 173 9.96 8.75 22.10
C MET A 173 11.30 8.58 21.36
N LYS A 174 11.95 7.41 21.46
CA LYS A 174 13.16 7.10 20.67
C LYS A 174 12.88 7.09 19.18
N ALA A 175 11.76 6.51 18.76
CA ALA A 175 11.32 6.51 17.37
C ALA A 175 11.02 7.93 16.87
N ALA A 176 10.36 8.76 17.67
CA ALA A 176 10.12 10.16 17.37
C ALA A 176 11.44 10.95 17.20
N ALA A 177 12.39 10.74 18.11
CA ALA A 177 13.72 11.35 18.01
C ALA A 177 14.49 10.86 16.77
N TYR A 178 14.38 9.58 16.43
CA TYR A 178 14.98 9.05 15.20
C TYR A 178 14.41 9.76 13.97
N ILE A 179 13.08 9.88 13.85
CA ILE A 179 12.40 10.53 12.73
C ILE A 179 12.83 12.00 12.64
N SER A 180 12.81 12.74 13.73
CA SER A 180 13.25 14.15 13.76
C SER A 180 14.67 14.37 13.27
N ASN A 181 15.57 13.42 13.52
CA ASN A 181 17.00 13.53 13.19
C ASN A 181 17.35 12.95 11.81
N ASN A 182 16.62 11.96 11.31
CA ASN A 182 17.01 11.18 10.14
C ASN A 182 16.02 11.27 8.97
N CYS A 183 14.75 11.64 9.21
CA CYS A 183 13.75 11.87 8.20
C CYS A 183 13.51 13.38 8.00
N ARG A 184 12.81 13.74 6.95
CA ARG A 184 12.46 15.13 6.71
C ARG A 184 10.94 15.29 6.63
N ILE A 185 10.37 15.99 7.61
CA ILE A 185 8.96 16.33 7.64
C ILE A 185 8.79 17.61 6.81
N ILE A 186 8.10 17.49 5.66
CA ILE A 186 7.96 18.57 4.68
C ILE A 186 6.70 18.36 3.82
N PRO A 187 5.91 19.42 3.52
CA PRO A 187 4.80 19.33 2.58
C PRO A 187 5.23 18.87 1.18
N PHE A 188 4.37 18.12 0.49
CA PHE A 188 4.68 17.52 -0.80
C PHE A 188 5.19 18.51 -1.85
N PHE A 189 4.43 19.58 -2.09
CA PHE A 189 4.81 20.58 -3.09
C PHE A 189 6.03 21.42 -2.69
N ASP A 190 6.28 21.58 -1.39
CA ASP A 190 7.50 22.24 -0.90
C ASP A 190 8.73 21.36 -1.17
N LEU A 191 8.59 20.02 -1.05
CA LEU A 191 9.66 19.10 -1.43
C LEU A 191 9.94 19.19 -2.94
N LEU A 192 8.89 19.17 -3.76
CA LEU A 192 9.03 19.25 -5.22
C LEU A 192 9.66 20.59 -5.68
N SER A 193 9.39 21.68 -4.97
CA SER A 193 10.00 22.99 -5.28
C SER A 193 11.50 23.05 -4.94
N LYS A 194 11.98 22.18 -4.04
CA LYS A 194 13.37 22.15 -3.56
C LYS A 194 14.22 21.08 -4.23
N LYS A 195 13.61 20.13 -4.91
CA LYS A 195 14.28 19.00 -5.56
C LYS A 195 13.74 18.82 -6.98
N ASP A 196 14.65 18.66 -7.93
CA ASP A 196 14.35 18.51 -9.35
C ASP A 196 13.99 17.05 -9.68
N TYR A 197 12.87 16.54 -9.15
CA TYR A 197 12.37 15.22 -9.54
C TYR A 197 11.78 15.30 -10.96
N GLU A 198 12.14 14.33 -11.79
CA GLU A 198 11.66 14.22 -13.16
C GLU A 198 10.55 13.18 -13.26
N ILE A 199 10.60 12.14 -12.39
CA ILE A 199 9.65 11.04 -12.33
C ILE A 199 9.06 10.96 -10.93
N ILE A 200 7.72 10.95 -10.83
CA ILE A 200 6.99 10.65 -9.60
C ILE A 200 6.24 9.34 -9.79
N ILE A 201 6.42 8.38 -8.88
CA ILE A 201 5.74 7.09 -8.86
C ILE A 201 4.85 7.03 -7.62
N TYR A 202 3.54 7.15 -7.78
CA TYR A 202 2.61 6.86 -6.70
C TYR A 202 2.43 5.35 -6.56
N GLU A 203 2.64 4.83 -5.37
CA GLU A 203 2.59 3.39 -5.09
C GLU A 203 1.53 3.09 -4.04
N GLY A 204 0.43 2.43 -4.46
CA GLY A 204 -0.68 2.05 -3.60
C GLY A 204 -0.32 0.91 -2.63
N GLY A 205 -0.90 0.93 -1.43
CA GLY A 205 -0.70 -0.09 -0.40
C GLY A 205 -1.62 -1.31 -0.55
N GLN A 206 -2.83 -1.10 -1.06
CA GLN A 206 -3.89 -2.12 -1.13
C GLN A 206 -4.42 -2.31 -2.56
N GLY A 207 -5.44 -3.15 -2.73
CA GLY A 207 -6.14 -3.32 -4.00
C GLY A 207 -7.56 -2.74 -3.97
N LEU A 208 -8.11 -2.38 -5.15
CA LEU A 208 -9.38 -1.67 -5.31
C LEU A 208 -10.58 -2.35 -4.61
N LEU A 209 -10.57 -3.67 -4.49
CA LEU A 209 -11.63 -4.40 -3.79
C LEU A 209 -11.64 -4.19 -2.27
N LEU A 210 -10.57 -3.63 -1.71
CA LEU A 210 -10.48 -3.26 -0.30
C LEU A 210 -10.75 -1.77 -0.04
N ASP A 211 -11.10 -0.99 -1.08
CA ASP A 211 -11.43 0.43 -0.93
C ASP A 211 -12.60 0.63 0.04
N GLN A 212 -12.51 1.66 0.91
CA GLN A 212 -13.55 1.97 1.89
C GLN A 212 -14.94 2.23 1.29
N SER A 213 -15.01 2.61 0.02
CA SER A 213 -16.27 2.83 -0.72
C SER A 213 -16.93 1.55 -1.21
N ASN A 214 -16.23 0.41 -1.19
CA ASN A 214 -16.75 -0.89 -1.63
C ASN A 214 -17.59 -1.56 -0.53
N LEU A 215 -18.76 -1.01 -0.26
CA LEU A 215 -19.62 -1.39 0.87
C LEU A 215 -20.08 -2.85 0.84
N ASP A 216 -20.09 -3.50 -0.31
CA ASP A 216 -20.44 -4.93 -0.44
C ASP A 216 -19.43 -5.84 0.29
N ASN A 217 -18.23 -5.36 0.50
CA ASN A 217 -17.18 -6.06 1.25
C ASN A 217 -17.11 -5.62 2.74
N PHE A 218 -17.97 -4.71 3.19
CA PHE A 218 -17.98 -4.29 4.60
C PHE A 218 -18.25 -5.49 5.53
N PRO A 219 -17.55 -5.61 6.68
CA PRO A 219 -16.57 -4.70 7.28
C PRO A 219 -15.09 -4.99 6.90
N HIS A 220 -14.85 -5.81 5.89
CA HIS A 220 -13.55 -6.34 5.51
C HIS A 220 -12.82 -5.41 4.53
N LEU A 221 -12.74 -4.12 4.84
CA LEU A 221 -12.19 -3.05 4.02
C LEU A 221 -11.02 -2.36 4.74
N THR A 222 -10.19 -1.65 3.97
CA THR A 222 -9.22 -0.71 4.54
C THR A 222 -9.92 0.64 4.81
N PRO A 223 -9.58 1.36 5.89
CA PRO A 223 -10.20 2.65 6.23
C PRO A 223 -9.60 3.80 5.39
N SER A 224 -9.49 3.61 4.09
CA SER A 224 -8.92 4.57 3.14
C SER A 224 -9.43 4.30 1.73
N SER A 225 -9.42 5.32 0.88
CA SER A 225 -9.51 5.12 -0.56
C SER A 225 -8.20 4.56 -1.10
N VAL A 226 -8.30 3.60 -2.00
CA VAL A 226 -7.16 2.82 -2.50
C VAL A 226 -6.69 3.28 -3.87
N GLY A 227 -7.62 3.68 -4.74
CA GLY A 227 -7.36 4.13 -6.09
C GLY A 227 -6.93 5.60 -6.19
N LEU A 228 -7.35 6.26 -7.26
CA LEU A 228 -6.96 7.63 -7.58
C LEU A 228 -7.56 8.70 -6.65
N PHE A 229 -8.65 8.40 -5.95
CA PHE A 229 -9.41 9.39 -5.20
C PHE A 229 -8.54 10.24 -4.26
N ASN A 230 -7.62 9.63 -3.53
CA ASN A 230 -6.77 10.31 -2.55
C ASN A 230 -5.70 11.23 -3.17
N ILE A 231 -5.35 11.03 -4.43
CA ILE A 231 -4.19 11.67 -5.07
C ILE A 231 -4.52 12.40 -6.37
N LYS A 232 -5.75 12.31 -6.87
CA LYS A 232 -6.15 12.89 -8.15
C LYS A 232 -5.85 14.40 -8.25
N GLU A 233 -6.15 15.15 -7.19
CA GLU A 233 -5.92 16.60 -7.16
C GLU A 233 -4.43 16.96 -7.22
N ASP A 234 -3.57 16.18 -6.56
CA ASP A 234 -2.13 16.39 -6.64
C ASP A 234 -1.59 16.04 -8.03
N ILE A 235 -2.08 14.94 -8.61
CA ILE A 235 -1.69 14.55 -9.97
C ILE A 235 -2.15 15.60 -10.99
N GLU A 236 -3.37 16.13 -10.86
CA GLU A 236 -3.91 17.16 -11.75
C GLU A 236 -3.09 18.45 -11.74
N LYS A 237 -2.49 18.82 -10.60
CA LYS A 237 -1.54 19.94 -10.49
C LYS A 237 -0.19 19.66 -11.19
N LEU A 238 0.17 18.39 -11.35
CA LEU A 238 1.47 17.96 -11.89
C LEU A 238 1.42 17.68 -13.39
N THR A 239 0.35 17.04 -13.87
CA THR A 239 0.21 16.63 -15.27
C THR A 239 -1.25 16.31 -15.63
N SER A 240 -1.59 16.55 -16.92
CA SER A 240 -2.86 16.08 -17.50
C SER A 240 -2.77 14.69 -18.13
N PHE A 241 -1.58 14.07 -18.14
CA PHE A 241 -1.28 12.82 -18.86
C PHE A 241 -0.54 11.82 -17.98
N PRO A 242 -1.08 11.40 -16.80
CA PRO A 242 -0.43 10.39 -15.98
C PRO A 242 -0.49 9.02 -16.65
N GLU A 243 0.48 8.17 -16.33
CA GLU A 243 0.44 6.75 -16.66
C GLU A 243 -0.09 5.95 -15.46
N LEU A 244 -1.23 5.30 -15.61
CA LEU A 244 -1.85 4.45 -14.61
C LEU A 244 -1.49 2.99 -14.88
N TYR A 245 -0.97 2.29 -13.88
CA TYR A 245 -0.60 0.87 -13.94
C TYR A 245 -1.48 0.09 -12.97
N TYR A 246 -2.48 -0.62 -13.50
CA TYR A 246 -3.35 -1.49 -12.74
C TYR A 246 -2.75 -2.88 -12.70
N VAL A 247 -2.39 -3.33 -11.51
CA VAL A 247 -1.66 -4.58 -11.30
C VAL A 247 -2.60 -5.66 -10.81
N SER A 248 -2.55 -6.84 -11.42
CA SER A 248 -3.22 -8.06 -10.99
C SER A 248 -2.26 -9.24 -11.10
N ARG A 249 -2.45 -10.27 -10.30
CA ARG A 249 -1.89 -11.59 -10.64
C ARG A 249 -2.69 -12.19 -11.81
N THR A 250 -2.20 -13.26 -12.38
CA THR A 250 -2.95 -14.09 -13.35
C THR A 250 -4.10 -14.88 -12.71
N TYR A 251 -4.30 -14.76 -11.42
CA TYR A 251 -5.37 -15.29 -10.56
C TYR A 251 -5.59 -14.31 -9.39
N ILE A 252 -6.64 -14.49 -8.61
CA ILE A 252 -6.90 -13.62 -7.45
C ILE A 252 -6.30 -14.25 -6.19
N THR A 253 -5.77 -13.40 -5.30
CA THR A 253 -5.40 -13.77 -3.94
C THR A 253 -6.00 -12.79 -2.93
N ARG A 254 -6.30 -13.27 -1.72
CA ARG A 254 -6.75 -12.44 -0.61
C ARG A 254 -6.17 -12.92 0.71
N HIS A 255 -5.62 -12.01 1.49
CA HIS A 255 -5.37 -12.21 2.90
C HIS A 255 -6.59 -11.82 3.73
N GLY A 256 -6.79 -12.52 4.85
CA GLY A 256 -7.83 -12.18 5.81
C GLY A 256 -9.23 -12.65 5.42
N ALA A 257 -10.17 -12.34 6.29
CA ALA A 257 -11.57 -12.72 6.17
C ALA A 257 -12.31 -11.84 5.14
N GLY A 258 -13.58 -12.16 4.93
CA GLY A 258 -14.49 -11.45 4.05
C GLY A 258 -14.76 -12.15 2.74
N PRO A 259 -15.74 -11.66 1.96
CA PRO A 259 -16.16 -12.30 0.72
C PRO A 259 -15.03 -12.23 -0.32
N MET A 260 -14.92 -13.29 -1.12
CA MET A 260 -14.00 -13.37 -2.24
C MET A 260 -14.76 -13.94 -3.45
N GLU A 261 -14.81 -13.17 -4.52
CA GLU A 261 -15.44 -13.61 -5.76
C GLU A 261 -14.69 -14.81 -6.34
N ALA A 262 -15.45 -15.80 -6.83
CA ALA A 262 -14.92 -17.01 -7.49
C ALA A 262 -13.77 -17.69 -6.71
N GLU A 263 -13.87 -17.72 -5.38
CA GLU A 263 -12.90 -18.41 -4.51
C GLU A 263 -12.78 -19.87 -4.89
N CYS A 264 -11.57 -20.40 -4.89
CA CYS A 264 -11.26 -21.78 -5.23
C CYS A 264 -10.05 -22.28 -4.44
N LYS A 265 -9.78 -23.56 -4.51
CA LYS A 265 -8.57 -24.12 -3.90
C LYS A 265 -7.33 -23.72 -4.71
N LYS A 266 -6.19 -23.61 -4.04
CA LYS A 266 -4.89 -23.36 -4.70
C LYS A 266 -4.60 -24.41 -5.79
N GLU A 267 -4.96 -25.67 -5.52
CA GLU A 267 -4.75 -26.80 -6.40
C GLU A 267 -5.53 -26.68 -7.71
N ASP A 268 -6.68 -25.99 -7.72
CA ASP A 268 -7.48 -25.73 -8.90
C ASP A 268 -6.79 -24.72 -9.86
N ILE A 269 -5.82 -23.97 -9.35
CA ILE A 269 -5.00 -23.05 -10.13
C ILE A 269 -3.68 -23.73 -10.48
N ASN A 270 -2.86 -24.02 -9.46
CA ASN A 270 -1.62 -24.79 -9.56
C ASN A 270 -1.15 -25.20 -8.16
N PRO A 271 -0.99 -26.50 -7.87
CA PRO A 271 -0.51 -26.96 -6.57
C PRO A 271 0.91 -26.49 -6.24
N LEU A 272 1.70 -26.16 -7.25
CA LEU A 272 3.10 -25.70 -7.10
C LEU A 272 3.23 -24.21 -6.76
N ILE A 273 2.14 -23.49 -6.57
CA ILE A 273 2.22 -22.08 -6.12
C ILE A 273 2.86 -22.03 -4.74
N ILE A 274 3.97 -21.32 -4.65
CA ILE A 274 4.67 -20.96 -3.41
C ILE A 274 4.70 -19.45 -3.31
N ASP A 275 4.08 -18.91 -2.26
CA ASP A 275 4.18 -17.50 -1.94
C ASP A 275 5.08 -17.34 -0.70
N GLU A 276 6.34 -17.00 -0.92
CA GLU A 276 7.35 -16.90 0.15
C GLU A 276 7.15 -15.65 1.03
N VAL A 277 6.44 -14.65 0.51
CA VAL A 277 6.23 -13.37 1.18
C VAL A 277 4.96 -13.39 2.01
N ASN A 278 3.87 -13.90 1.45
CA ASN A 278 2.56 -13.92 2.07
C ASN A 278 2.35 -15.20 2.90
N GLN A 279 3.20 -15.37 3.91
CA GLN A 279 3.10 -16.52 4.82
C GLN A 279 1.89 -16.40 5.75
N PRO A 280 1.33 -17.53 6.20
CA PRO A 280 0.27 -17.51 7.20
C PRO A 280 0.68 -16.74 8.45
N ASN A 281 -0.23 -15.91 8.96
CA ASN A 281 0.01 -15.17 10.19
C ASN A 281 -1.20 -15.28 11.15
N GLU A 282 -0.96 -14.97 12.43
CA GLU A 282 -1.97 -15.10 13.49
C GLU A 282 -3.23 -14.25 13.21
N TRP A 283 -3.09 -13.13 12.51
CA TRP A 283 -4.16 -12.14 12.37
C TRP A 283 -5.01 -12.37 11.12
N GLN A 284 -4.39 -12.72 10.01
CA GLN A 284 -5.06 -12.85 8.70
C GLN A 284 -5.21 -14.30 8.23
N GLY A 285 -4.54 -15.24 8.89
CA GLY A 285 -4.56 -16.67 8.51
C GLY A 285 -3.81 -16.94 7.22
N ASN A 286 -4.34 -17.86 6.42
CA ASN A 286 -3.75 -18.29 5.16
C ASN A 286 -4.12 -17.39 4.00
N LEU A 287 -3.23 -17.34 2.99
CA LEU A 287 -3.56 -16.76 1.70
C LEU A 287 -4.65 -17.57 1.00
N ARG A 288 -5.71 -16.93 0.55
CA ARG A 288 -6.85 -17.50 -0.17
C ARG A 288 -6.68 -17.24 -1.67
N PHE A 289 -7.31 -18.10 -2.49
CA PHE A 289 -7.14 -18.08 -3.94
C PHE A 289 -8.50 -18.00 -4.65
N GLY A 290 -8.53 -17.41 -5.84
CA GLY A 290 -9.74 -17.32 -6.66
C GLY A 290 -9.43 -17.08 -8.13
N ARG A 291 -10.48 -17.18 -8.95
CA ARG A 291 -10.45 -16.95 -10.39
C ARG A 291 -10.80 -15.50 -10.68
N ILE A 292 -10.27 -14.96 -11.78
CA ILE A 292 -10.55 -13.59 -12.20
C ILE A 292 -11.89 -13.56 -12.93
N ASP A 293 -12.80 -12.71 -12.51
CA ASP A 293 -13.89 -12.23 -13.35
C ASP A 293 -13.36 -11.00 -14.13
N LEU A 294 -13.12 -11.20 -15.44
CA LEU A 294 -12.52 -10.15 -16.27
C LEU A 294 -13.44 -8.94 -16.46
N ASP A 295 -14.74 -9.16 -16.56
CA ASP A 295 -15.70 -8.06 -16.73
C ASP A 295 -15.72 -7.17 -15.48
N SER A 296 -15.78 -7.79 -14.31
CA SER A 296 -15.69 -7.10 -13.03
C SER A 296 -14.34 -6.39 -12.85
N LEU A 297 -13.23 -7.04 -13.22
CA LEU A 297 -11.89 -6.44 -13.19
C LEU A 297 -11.82 -5.19 -14.07
N TYR A 298 -12.24 -5.29 -15.31
CA TYR A 298 -12.17 -4.17 -16.25
C TYR A 298 -13.10 -3.03 -15.88
N LYS A 299 -14.30 -3.34 -15.38
CA LYS A 299 -15.27 -2.36 -14.89
C LYS A 299 -14.69 -1.53 -13.74
N ARG A 300 -14.09 -2.16 -12.71
CA ARG A 300 -13.53 -1.43 -11.56
C ARG A 300 -12.32 -0.59 -11.95
N ILE A 301 -11.44 -1.07 -12.85
CA ILE A 301 -10.31 -0.30 -13.37
C ILE A 301 -10.81 0.96 -14.09
N GLN A 302 -11.79 0.81 -15.01
CA GLN A 302 -12.34 1.95 -15.71
C GLN A 302 -13.08 2.93 -14.79
N THR A 303 -13.73 2.41 -13.74
CA THR A 303 -14.41 3.25 -12.75
C THR A 303 -13.40 4.08 -11.95
N ASP A 304 -12.29 3.50 -11.54
CA ASP A 304 -11.22 4.22 -10.85
C ASP A 304 -10.54 5.24 -11.77
N ALA A 305 -10.18 4.83 -13.00
CA ALA A 305 -9.53 5.71 -13.97
C ALA A 305 -10.38 6.94 -14.34
N LYS A 306 -11.70 6.82 -14.38
CA LYS A 306 -12.64 7.92 -14.66
C LYS A 306 -12.68 9.00 -13.55
N GLN A 307 -12.11 8.75 -12.39
CA GLN A 307 -12.01 9.75 -11.32
C GLN A 307 -11.01 10.86 -11.66
N PHE A 308 -10.13 10.64 -12.61
CA PHE A 308 -9.15 11.62 -13.08
C PHE A 308 -9.72 12.41 -14.28
N ILE A 309 -9.64 13.74 -14.21
CA ILE A 309 -10.22 14.65 -15.24
C ILE A 309 -9.26 14.83 -16.43
N GLY A 310 -8.17 14.25 -16.55
CA GLY A 310 -7.22 14.37 -17.66
C GLY A 310 -7.38 13.28 -18.71
N LYS A 311 -6.28 13.01 -19.40
CA LYS A 311 -6.16 11.92 -20.38
C LYS A 311 -5.13 10.90 -19.88
N PRO A 312 -5.47 10.07 -18.90
CA PRO A 312 -4.52 9.09 -18.37
C PRO A 312 -4.25 8.00 -19.41
N SER A 313 -3.00 7.53 -19.45
CA SER A 313 -2.66 6.29 -20.15
C SER A 313 -2.94 5.11 -19.22
N ILE A 314 -3.88 4.26 -19.55
CA ILE A 314 -4.24 3.08 -18.75
C ILE A 314 -3.39 1.89 -19.20
N ASN A 315 -2.67 1.29 -18.27
CA ASN A 315 -1.83 0.13 -18.52
C ASN A 315 -2.23 -1.00 -17.55
N LEU A 316 -2.26 -2.23 -18.04
CA LEU A 316 -2.48 -3.42 -17.24
C LEU A 316 -1.15 -4.12 -16.97
N VAL A 317 -0.99 -4.67 -15.79
CA VAL A 317 0.18 -5.47 -15.40
C VAL A 317 -0.31 -6.79 -14.83
N PHE A 318 0.03 -7.90 -15.48
CA PHE A 318 -0.25 -9.23 -14.97
C PHE A 318 1.03 -9.88 -14.46
N THR A 319 0.98 -10.37 -13.22
CA THR A 319 2.12 -11.01 -12.54
C THR A 319 1.86 -12.48 -12.27
N GLN A 320 2.90 -13.22 -11.84
CA GLN A 320 2.82 -14.64 -11.49
C GLN A 320 2.50 -15.57 -12.69
N LEU A 321 2.90 -15.17 -13.92
CA LEU A 321 2.65 -15.96 -15.13
C LEU A 321 3.35 -17.33 -15.10
N ASN A 322 4.44 -17.46 -14.35
CA ASN A 322 5.17 -18.73 -14.18
C ASN A 322 4.27 -19.87 -13.64
N TYR A 323 3.27 -19.54 -12.81
CA TYR A 323 2.35 -20.54 -12.23
C TYR A 323 1.19 -20.89 -13.15
N THR A 324 0.89 -20.09 -14.15
CA THR A 324 -0.30 -20.25 -15.02
C THR A 324 0.04 -20.50 -16.48
N LYS A 325 1.31 -20.79 -16.78
CA LYS A 325 1.82 -21.02 -18.15
C LYS A 325 1.50 -19.85 -19.10
N GLY A 326 1.56 -18.63 -18.57
CA GLY A 326 1.29 -17.41 -19.34
C GLY A 326 -0.19 -17.06 -19.56
N LYS A 327 -1.13 -17.77 -18.93
CA LYS A 327 -2.58 -17.56 -19.09
C LYS A 327 -3.23 -16.95 -17.87
N LEU A 328 -4.36 -16.28 -18.06
CA LEU A 328 -5.24 -15.84 -16.96
C LEU A 328 -6.11 -17.02 -16.51
N ILE A 329 -6.27 -17.18 -15.22
CA ILE A 329 -7.19 -18.14 -14.61
C ILE A 329 -8.48 -17.39 -14.29
N THR A 330 -9.47 -17.54 -15.15
CA THR A 330 -10.72 -16.79 -15.08
C THR A 330 -11.91 -17.67 -14.67
N THR A 331 -13.03 -17.04 -14.36
CA THR A 331 -14.32 -17.72 -14.13
C THR A 331 -14.76 -18.55 -15.33
N ASN A 332 -14.33 -18.16 -16.54
CA ASN A 332 -14.63 -18.85 -17.80
C ASN A 332 -13.52 -19.81 -18.26
N GLY A 333 -12.62 -20.21 -17.35
CA GLY A 333 -11.48 -21.09 -17.64
C GLY A 333 -10.16 -20.31 -17.89
N GLN A 334 -9.21 -21.00 -18.49
CA GLN A 334 -7.92 -20.39 -18.86
C GLN A 334 -8.05 -19.56 -20.13
N GLN A 335 -7.58 -18.31 -20.08
CA GLN A 335 -7.66 -17.39 -21.22
C GLN A 335 -6.29 -16.79 -21.54
N GLU A 336 -6.04 -16.50 -22.81
CA GLU A 336 -4.87 -15.74 -23.23
C GLU A 336 -4.95 -14.30 -22.73
N ILE A 337 -3.80 -13.68 -22.51
CA ILE A 337 -3.73 -12.27 -22.15
C ILE A 337 -3.91 -11.45 -23.42
N ILE A 338 -5.06 -10.83 -23.55
CA ILE A 338 -5.41 -9.95 -24.69
C ILE A 338 -5.53 -8.53 -24.16
N LYS A 339 -4.96 -7.57 -24.90
CA LYS A 339 -5.08 -6.15 -24.59
C LYS A 339 -6.51 -5.67 -24.84
N PRO A 340 -7.26 -5.23 -23.80
CA PRO A 340 -8.59 -4.68 -24.01
C PRO A 340 -8.54 -3.28 -24.65
N ASP A 341 -9.60 -2.87 -25.33
CA ASP A 341 -9.64 -1.61 -26.11
C ASP A 341 -9.39 -0.36 -25.27
N PHE A 342 -9.85 -0.34 -24.02
CA PHE A 342 -9.64 0.79 -23.11
C PHE A 342 -8.20 0.93 -22.61
N CYS A 343 -7.35 -0.07 -22.83
CA CYS A 343 -5.99 -0.16 -22.30
C CYS A 343 -4.98 0.26 -23.37
N ASN A 344 -3.99 1.06 -22.95
CA ASN A 344 -2.92 1.51 -23.84
C ASN A 344 -1.85 0.42 -24.02
N ARG A 345 -1.39 -0.21 -22.92
CA ARG A 345 -0.34 -1.23 -22.93
C ARG A 345 -0.64 -2.32 -21.91
N VAL A 346 -0.18 -3.53 -22.21
CA VAL A 346 -0.21 -4.66 -21.27
C VAL A 346 1.22 -5.05 -20.94
N PHE A 347 1.49 -5.24 -19.67
CA PHE A 347 2.78 -5.69 -19.15
C PHE A 347 2.57 -7.04 -18.45
N ILE A 348 3.62 -7.85 -18.48
CA ILE A 348 3.62 -9.17 -17.85
C ILE A 348 4.86 -9.39 -17.01
N SER A 349 4.75 -10.23 -15.98
CA SER A 349 5.88 -10.71 -15.19
C SER A 349 5.72 -12.18 -14.84
N SER A 350 6.76 -12.95 -15.14
CA SER A 350 6.87 -14.37 -14.79
C SER A 350 7.95 -14.65 -13.73
N ASN A 351 8.56 -13.61 -13.17
CA ASN A 351 9.60 -13.72 -12.16
C ASN A 351 9.51 -12.59 -11.12
N LYS A 352 10.39 -12.60 -10.12
CA LYS A 352 10.40 -11.64 -9.01
C LYS A 352 11.18 -10.34 -9.31
N THR A 353 11.68 -10.15 -10.52
CA THR A 353 12.62 -9.06 -10.82
C THR A 353 12.21 -8.18 -11.99
N GLU A 354 11.42 -8.66 -12.94
CA GLU A 354 11.20 -7.98 -14.20
C GLU A 354 9.74 -7.91 -14.63
N VAL A 355 9.39 -6.80 -15.29
CA VAL A 355 8.09 -6.54 -15.92
C VAL A 355 8.33 -6.14 -17.38
N PHE A 356 7.74 -6.87 -18.31
CA PHE A 356 7.88 -6.67 -19.76
C PHE A 356 6.58 -6.18 -20.39
N ASN A 357 6.70 -5.33 -21.41
CA ASN A 357 5.56 -4.96 -22.27
C ASN A 357 5.34 -6.04 -23.34
N ILE A 358 4.09 -6.38 -23.65
CA ILE A 358 3.70 -7.31 -24.71
C ILE A 358 2.84 -6.64 -25.79
#